data_4804cf75d8aa434858ab1768254630b3
#
_entry.id   4804cf75d8aa434858ab1768254630b3
#
_cell.length_a   1.000
_cell.length_b   1.000
_cell.length_c   1.000
_cell.angle_alpha   90.00
_cell.angle_beta   90.00
_cell.angle_gamma   90.00
#
_symmetry.space_group_name_H-M   'P 1'
#
loop_
_entity.id
_entity.type
_entity.pdbx_description
1 polymer ?
#
loop_
_entity_poly.entity_id
_entity_poly.type
_entity_poly.pdbx_seq_one_letter_code
_entity_poly.pdbx_strand_id
1 'polypeptide(L)'
;VGKNSIAWGEAYYENGKRLGVSWNLNSDYKRVFPYVTADTTTVSMQREYYRFRGGYAHKQNKLTLGAELSYQSTIEYRNRDPRPKNTSLDVQLRLGLGYDVLPQRVVAMYVDAGRYTQQSNVIFMNPQGNRVLYHLTGLGMQYFRFKGLQNAVKYEGNNYLIGISTHTKSGNGLQASADMSHENIQKRLASERDIPICDIFQTKWRGDISWIKQQKLWTYKLMLNAEIVKREGQERFYDSGLTNYKQIASSKPFLFQQQIVQLSFATLHQFSPATWFVLQPNVAYDVQNTQYLMPVRQLKTAFIVPSLQLKFSQMFSKSLLAASVSSHFGKATHH
;
A
#
# COMPACT_ATOMS: atom_id res chain seq x y z
N VAL A 1 6.34 19.32 -26.56
CA VAL A 1 6.42 19.80 -25.19
C VAL A 1 7.26 21.07 -25.20
N GLY A 2 6.76 22.20 -24.71
CA GLY A 2 7.46 23.49 -24.68
C GLY A 2 8.58 23.55 -23.66
N LYS A 3 9.42 24.61 -23.74
CA LYS A 3 10.55 24.83 -22.81
C LYS A 3 10.18 24.79 -21.31
N ASN A 4 8.91 25.08 -20.98
CA ASN A 4 8.40 25.18 -19.60
C ASN A 4 7.41 24.06 -19.25
N SER A 5 7.30 23.01 -20.04
CA SER A 5 6.33 21.94 -19.83
C SER A 5 7.00 20.59 -19.93
N ILE A 6 6.59 19.68 -19.06
CA ILE A 6 7.04 18.28 -19.04
C ILE A 6 5.80 17.40 -19.06
N ALA A 7 5.77 16.43 -19.99
CA ALA A 7 4.83 15.33 -19.99
C ALA A 7 5.61 14.02 -19.85
N TRP A 8 5.08 13.08 -19.10
CA TRP A 8 5.68 11.78 -18.89
C TRP A 8 4.62 10.70 -18.78
N GLY A 9 5.02 9.47 -19.05
CA GLY A 9 4.18 8.29 -18.92
C GLY A 9 4.98 7.05 -18.66
N GLU A 10 4.38 6.12 -17.93
CA GLU A 10 4.94 4.82 -17.55
C GLU A 10 3.86 3.76 -17.71
N ALA A 11 4.23 2.63 -18.30
CA ALA A 11 3.42 1.42 -18.34
C ALA A 11 4.24 0.26 -17.75
N TYR A 12 3.64 -0.50 -16.86
CA TYR A 12 4.27 -1.63 -16.18
C TYR A 12 3.33 -2.82 -16.19
N TYR A 13 3.88 -3.99 -16.51
CA TYR A 13 3.21 -5.28 -16.45
C TYR A 13 4.07 -6.27 -15.67
N GLU A 14 3.44 -7.01 -14.78
CA GLU A 14 4.06 -8.09 -14.03
C GLU A 14 3.16 -9.31 -14.04
N ASN A 15 3.73 -10.48 -14.35
CA ASN A 15 3.10 -11.78 -14.19
C ASN A 15 3.92 -12.59 -13.20
N GLY A 16 3.26 -13.16 -12.20
CA GLY A 16 3.95 -13.86 -11.15
C GLY A 16 3.05 -14.82 -10.39
N LYS A 17 3.63 -15.43 -9.37
CA LYS A 17 2.95 -16.37 -8.50
C LYS A 17 3.27 -16.05 -7.05
N ARG A 18 2.24 -15.92 -6.23
CA ARG A 18 2.37 -15.80 -4.78
C ARG A 18 2.27 -17.17 -4.16
N LEU A 19 3.37 -17.62 -3.53
CA LEU A 19 3.47 -18.96 -2.96
C LEU A 19 2.98 -19.01 -1.52
N GLY A 20 2.45 -20.16 -1.09
CA GLY A 20 2.15 -20.44 0.31
C GLY A 20 1.06 -19.53 0.92
N VAL A 21 0.07 -19.09 0.12
CA VAL A 21 -1.01 -18.23 0.60
C VAL A 21 -1.95 -19.07 1.47
N SER A 22 -2.09 -18.68 2.73
CA SER A 22 -2.98 -19.31 3.72
C SER A 22 -3.85 -18.24 4.40
N TRP A 23 -5.07 -18.63 4.77
CA TRP A 23 -6.04 -17.76 5.45
C TRP A 23 -6.30 -16.43 4.71
N ASN A 24 -6.19 -16.46 3.39
CA ASN A 24 -6.44 -15.30 2.55
C ASN A 24 -6.88 -15.70 1.13
N LEU A 25 -8.03 -15.22 0.72
CA LEU A 25 -8.57 -15.35 -0.64
C LEU A 25 -8.56 -14.01 -1.41
N ASN A 26 -8.07 -12.91 -0.82
CA ASN A 26 -8.06 -11.58 -1.40
C ASN A 26 -6.72 -11.26 -2.08
N SER A 27 -6.73 -10.46 -3.13
CA SER A 27 -5.51 -9.96 -3.76
C SER A 27 -4.81 -8.91 -2.89
N ASP A 28 -5.55 -7.94 -2.34
CA ASP A 28 -5.01 -6.80 -1.61
C ASP A 28 -5.15 -6.98 -0.08
N TYR A 29 -4.60 -8.09 0.46
CA TYR A 29 -4.75 -8.46 1.87
C TYR A 29 -4.49 -7.29 2.84
N LYS A 30 -3.37 -6.59 2.69
CA LYS A 30 -2.99 -5.49 3.61
C LYS A 30 -3.98 -4.35 3.59
N ARG A 31 -4.62 -4.10 2.45
CA ARG A 31 -5.58 -3.01 2.26
C ARG A 31 -6.92 -3.33 2.89
N VAL A 32 -7.40 -4.58 2.70
CA VAL A 32 -8.72 -5.01 3.19
C VAL A 32 -8.69 -5.65 4.58
N PHE A 33 -7.50 -5.87 5.17
CA PHE A 33 -7.36 -6.33 6.55
C PHE A 33 -8.00 -5.34 7.53
N PRO A 34 -8.78 -5.78 8.56
CA PRO A 34 -8.92 -7.17 9.02
C PRO A 34 -10.03 -7.97 8.30
N TYR A 35 -10.86 -7.33 7.48
CA TYR A 35 -12.08 -7.91 6.95
C TYR A 35 -11.83 -8.72 5.67
N VAL A 36 -10.94 -9.69 5.76
CA VAL A 36 -10.58 -10.56 4.65
C VAL A 36 -11.54 -11.74 4.52
N THR A 37 -11.64 -12.29 3.30
CA THR A 37 -12.25 -13.59 3.07
C THR A 37 -11.15 -14.65 3.05
N ALA A 38 -11.38 -15.77 3.72
CA ALA A 38 -10.36 -16.79 3.95
C ALA A 38 -10.93 -18.21 3.83
N ASP A 39 -10.00 -19.16 3.63
CA ASP A 39 -10.22 -20.59 3.77
C ASP A 39 -9.03 -21.22 4.52
N THR A 40 -9.12 -22.50 4.83
CA THR A 40 -8.09 -23.25 5.56
C THR A 40 -7.00 -23.83 4.66
N THR A 41 -7.12 -23.68 3.33
CA THR A 41 -6.21 -24.31 2.37
C THR A 41 -5.01 -23.41 2.10
N THR A 42 -3.81 -23.94 2.24
CA THR A 42 -2.57 -23.23 1.84
C THR A 42 -2.23 -23.57 0.39
N VAL A 43 -2.31 -22.59 -0.49
CA VAL A 43 -2.08 -22.76 -1.94
C VAL A 43 -1.41 -21.53 -2.53
N SER A 44 -0.82 -21.69 -3.70
CA SER A 44 -0.28 -20.57 -4.48
C SER A 44 -1.36 -19.90 -5.31
N MET A 45 -1.26 -18.58 -5.50
CA MET A 45 -2.13 -17.77 -6.34
C MET A 45 -1.34 -17.21 -7.53
N GLN A 46 -1.91 -17.29 -8.71
CA GLN A 46 -1.40 -16.65 -9.93
C GLN A 46 -1.78 -15.18 -9.88
N ARG A 47 -0.89 -14.28 -10.30
CA ARG A 47 -1.10 -12.85 -10.26
C ARG A 47 -0.65 -12.20 -11.55
N GLU A 48 -1.51 -11.33 -12.08
CA GLU A 48 -1.22 -10.41 -13.16
C GLU A 48 -1.45 -8.99 -12.63
N TYR A 49 -0.48 -8.12 -12.83
CA TYR A 49 -0.52 -6.74 -12.36
C TYR A 49 -0.21 -5.78 -13.49
N TYR A 50 -1.05 -4.80 -13.63
CA TYR A 50 -0.94 -3.74 -14.63
C TYR A 50 -0.90 -2.39 -13.93
N ARG A 51 0.02 -1.51 -14.33
CA ARG A 51 0.05 -0.14 -13.87
C ARG A 51 0.33 0.79 -15.04
N PHE A 52 -0.51 1.82 -15.15
CA PHE A 52 -0.31 2.94 -16.06
C PHE A 52 -0.27 4.21 -15.22
N ARG A 53 0.68 5.07 -15.51
CA ARG A 53 0.86 6.32 -14.81
C ARG A 53 1.30 7.37 -15.80
N GLY A 54 0.69 8.55 -15.76
CA GLY A 54 1.06 9.63 -16.64
C GLY A 54 0.78 10.97 -16.00
N GLY A 55 1.57 11.95 -16.36
CA GLY A 55 1.44 13.27 -15.81
C GLY A 55 1.90 14.37 -16.76
N TYR A 56 1.47 15.56 -16.42
CA TYR A 56 1.85 16.79 -17.08
C TYR A 56 2.12 17.86 -16.04
N ALA A 57 3.19 18.62 -16.23
CA ALA A 57 3.50 19.78 -15.42
C ALA A 57 3.88 20.96 -16.30
N HIS A 58 3.40 22.15 -15.93
CA HIS A 58 3.72 23.41 -16.59
C HIS A 58 4.24 24.42 -15.58
N LYS A 59 5.35 25.06 -15.91
CA LYS A 59 5.95 26.11 -15.12
C LYS A 59 5.76 27.47 -15.77
N GLN A 60 5.15 28.40 -15.01
CA GLN A 60 5.01 29.80 -15.40
C GLN A 60 5.67 30.68 -14.34
N ASN A 61 6.80 31.30 -14.69
CA ASN A 61 7.60 32.10 -13.76
C ASN A 61 8.04 31.27 -12.52
N LYS A 62 7.55 31.65 -11.33
CA LYS A 62 7.83 30.97 -10.07
C LYS A 62 6.83 29.87 -9.74
N LEU A 63 5.73 29.77 -10.48
CA LEU A 63 4.65 28.83 -10.22
C LEU A 63 4.79 27.60 -11.13
N THR A 64 4.60 26.42 -10.57
CA THR A 64 4.51 25.15 -11.30
C THR A 64 3.18 24.48 -10.95
N LEU A 65 2.41 24.15 -11.98
CA LEU A 65 1.18 23.36 -11.83
C LEU A 65 1.42 21.99 -12.45
N GLY A 66 0.92 20.95 -11.78
CA GLY A 66 1.04 19.57 -12.24
C GLY A 66 -0.21 18.76 -11.98
N ALA A 67 -0.45 17.82 -12.87
CA ALA A 67 -1.48 16.79 -12.73
C ALA A 67 -0.90 15.43 -13.09
N GLU A 68 -1.30 14.39 -12.36
CA GLU A 68 -0.89 13.01 -12.58
C GLU A 68 -2.09 12.09 -12.41
N LEU A 69 -2.25 11.15 -13.35
CA LEU A 69 -3.23 10.08 -13.26
C LEU A 69 -2.48 8.75 -13.12
N SER A 70 -2.89 7.95 -12.16
CA SER A 70 -2.42 6.58 -11.96
C SER A 70 -3.58 5.60 -12.02
N TYR A 71 -3.39 4.52 -12.76
CA TYR A 71 -4.30 3.40 -12.90
C TYR A 71 -3.55 2.13 -12.56
N GLN A 72 -4.10 1.31 -11.64
CA GLN A 72 -3.55 0.01 -11.27
C GLN A 72 -4.66 -1.03 -11.32
N SER A 73 -4.38 -2.18 -11.91
CA SER A 73 -5.28 -3.33 -11.93
C SER A 73 -4.53 -4.60 -11.57
N THR A 74 -5.16 -5.44 -10.74
CA THR A 74 -4.63 -6.75 -10.39
C THR A 74 -5.68 -7.81 -10.67
N ILE A 75 -5.28 -8.88 -11.35
CA ILE A 75 -6.05 -10.10 -11.47
C ILE A 75 -5.29 -11.17 -10.70
N GLU A 76 -5.94 -11.78 -9.69
CA GLU A 76 -5.31 -12.84 -8.90
C GLU A 76 -6.27 -14.01 -8.71
N TYR A 77 -5.82 -15.22 -9.01
CA TYR A 77 -6.66 -16.40 -9.00
C TYR A 77 -5.88 -17.67 -8.66
N ARG A 78 -6.60 -18.73 -8.29
CA ARG A 78 -6.05 -20.08 -8.18
C ARG A 78 -6.97 -21.11 -8.83
N ASN A 79 -6.38 -22.21 -9.33
CA ASN A 79 -7.09 -23.27 -10.03
C ASN A 79 -7.42 -24.49 -9.14
N ARG A 80 -7.17 -24.39 -7.83
CA ARG A 80 -7.49 -25.41 -6.83
C ARG A 80 -8.55 -24.89 -5.87
N ASP A 81 -9.51 -25.76 -5.52
CA ASP A 81 -10.62 -25.40 -4.63
C ASP A 81 -10.17 -25.00 -3.21
N PRO A 82 -10.80 -23.99 -2.61
CA PRO A 82 -11.68 -23.02 -3.25
C PRO A 82 -10.95 -22.21 -4.33
N ARG A 83 -11.64 -21.86 -5.43
CA ARG A 83 -11.04 -21.14 -6.57
C ARG A 83 -11.45 -19.65 -6.54
N PRO A 84 -10.76 -18.80 -5.79
CA PRO A 84 -10.97 -17.37 -5.87
C PRO A 84 -10.50 -16.84 -7.21
N LYS A 85 -11.26 -15.89 -7.77
CA LYS A 85 -10.83 -14.99 -8.81
C LYS A 85 -11.07 -13.58 -8.33
N ASN A 86 -9.99 -12.86 -8.09
CA ASN A 86 -9.98 -11.47 -7.66
C ASN A 86 -9.67 -10.56 -8.82
N THR A 87 -10.41 -9.48 -8.96
CA THR A 87 -10.08 -8.38 -9.85
C THR A 87 -10.11 -7.11 -9.02
N SER A 88 -8.97 -6.43 -8.89
CA SER A 88 -8.91 -5.13 -8.21
C SER A 88 -8.53 -4.02 -9.17
N LEU A 89 -9.03 -2.83 -8.87
CA LEU A 89 -8.81 -1.60 -9.60
C LEU A 89 -8.55 -0.48 -8.62
N ASP A 90 -7.50 0.31 -8.86
CA ASP A 90 -7.18 1.52 -8.12
C ASP A 90 -6.87 2.65 -9.11
N VAL A 91 -7.66 3.71 -9.05
CA VAL A 91 -7.49 4.92 -9.88
C VAL A 91 -7.22 6.09 -8.96
N GLN A 92 -6.18 6.87 -9.25
CA GLN A 92 -5.80 8.02 -8.45
C GLN A 92 -5.49 9.21 -9.34
N LEU A 93 -6.04 10.37 -8.99
CA LEU A 93 -5.70 11.66 -9.57
C LEU A 93 -4.94 12.48 -8.54
N ARG A 94 -3.76 12.97 -8.90
CA ARG A 94 -2.96 13.91 -8.13
C ARG A 94 -2.93 15.26 -8.80
N LEU A 95 -3.16 16.32 -8.04
CA LEU A 95 -2.95 17.70 -8.45
C LEU A 95 -1.87 18.31 -7.56
N GLY A 96 -0.94 19.05 -8.16
CA GLY A 96 0.18 19.64 -7.45
C GLY A 96 0.41 21.08 -7.83
N LEU A 97 0.83 21.87 -6.87
CA LEU A 97 1.20 23.27 -7.01
C LEU A 97 2.57 23.48 -6.34
N GLY A 98 3.56 23.90 -7.12
CA GLY A 98 4.90 24.24 -6.65
C GLY A 98 5.19 25.73 -6.80
N TYR A 99 5.88 26.32 -5.82
CA TYR A 99 6.29 27.71 -5.83
C TYR A 99 7.77 27.87 -5.51
N ASP A 100 8.48 28.65 -6.31
CA ASP A 100 9.88 28.99 -6.10
C ASP A 100 10.01 30.08 -5.01
N VAL A 101 10.07 29.64 -3.73
CA VAL A 101 10.12 30.56 -2.59
C VAL A 101 11.47 31.30 -2.52
N LEU A 102 12.55 30.60 -2.85
CA LEU A 102 13.89 31.14 -2.97
C LEU A 102 14.49 30.73 -4.32
N PRO A 103 15.53 31.39 -4.80
CA PRO A 103 16.18 31.03 -6.08
C PRO A 103 16.53 29.56 -6.22
N GLN A 104 16.92 28.91 -5.12
CA GLN A 104 17.34 27.51 -5.08
C GLN A 104 16.37 26.58 -4.35
N ARG A 105 15.20 27.07 -3.87
CA ARG A 105 14.26 26.27 -3.08
C ARG A 105 12.83 26.38 -3.59
N VAL A 106 12.21 25.23 -3.71
CA VAL A 106 10.80 25.06 -4.08
C VAL A 106 10.03 24.56 -2.86
N VAL A 107 8.83 25.09 -2.64
CA VAL A 107 7.80 24.51 -1.76
C VAL A 107 6.66 24.06 -2.65
N ALA A 108 6.16 22.85 -2.44
CA ALA A 108 5.04 22.31 -3.20
C ALA A 108 3.97 21.76 -2.28
N MET A 109 2.71 21.96 -2.66
CA MET A 109 1.53 21.32 -2.06
C MET A 109 0.93 20.38 -3.09
N TYR A 110 0.33 19.28 -2.63
CA TYR A 110 -0.35 18.33 -3.51
C TYR A 110 -1.54 17.70 -2.80
N VAL A 111 -2.53 17.34 -3.61
CA VAL A 111 -3.73 16.63 -3.17
C VAL A 111 -3.97 15.44 -4.07
N ASP A 112 -4.36 14.31 -3.49
CA ASP A 112 -4.78 13.12 -4.23
C ASP A 112 -6.23 12.80 -3.92
N ALA A 113 -6.93 12.32 -4.94
CA ALA A 113 -8.23 11.69 -4.81
C ALA A 113 -8.21 10.37 -5.59
N GLY A 114 -8.72 9.31 -4.98
CA GLY A 114 -8.70 8.00 -5.60
C GLY A 114 -9.91 7.14 -5.29
N ARG A 115 -10.15 6.15 -6.16
CA ARG A 115 -11.19 5.14 -6.05
C ARG A 115 -10.57 3.76 -6.13
N TYR A 116 -10.90 2.92 -5.16
CA TYR A 116 -10.51 1.52 -5.10
C TYR A 116 -11.73 0.62 -5.21
N THR A 117 -11.60 -0.46 -5.96
CA THR A 117 -12.57 -1.56 -5.98
C THR A 117 -11.84 -2.90 -6.04
N GLN A 118 -12.37 -3.90 -5.36
CA GLN A 118 -11.96 -5.31 -5.54
C GLN A 118 -13.22 -6.16 -5.55
N GLN A 119 -13.33 -7.01 -6.57
CA GLN A 119 -14.34 -8.06 -6.65
C GLN A 119 -13.64 -9.41 -6.45
N SER A 120 -14.22 -10.25 -5.60
CA SER A 120 -13.73 -11.60 -5.31
C SER A 120 -14.87 -12.58 -5.48
N ASN A 121 -14.75 -13.48 -6.45
CA ASN A 121 -15.67 -14.58 -6.68
C ASN A 121 -14.96 -15.88 -6.35
N VAL A 122 -15.60 -16.75 -5.56
CA VAL A 122 -15.05 -18.05 -5.19
C VAL A 122 -15.94 -19.16 -5.75
N ILE A 123 -15.35 -20.03 -6.54
CA ILE A 123 -16.01 -21.18 -7.14
C ILE A 123 -15.49 -22.48 -6.51
N PHE A 124 -16.38 -23.42 -6.29
CA PHE A 124 -16.08 -24.77 -5.81
C PHE A 124 -16.44 -25.75 -6.93
N MET A 125 -15.45 -26.49 -7.43
CA MET A 125 -15.65 -27.50 -8.48
C MET A 125 -15.88 -28.88 -7.89
N ASN A 126 -15.30 -29.19 -6.72
CA ASN A 126 -15.54 -30.46 -6.02
C ASN A 126 -16.86 -30.40 -5.23
N PRO A 127 -17.89 -31.17 -5.59
CA PRO A 127 -19.15 -31.18 -4.88
C PRO A 127 -19.07 -31.77 -3.47
N GLN A 128 -18.07 -32.60 -3.18
CA GLN A 128 -17.83 -33.26 -1.90
C GLN A 128 -16.80 -32.54 -1.04
N GLY A 129 -16.19 -31.46 -1.54
CA GLY A 129 -15.18 -30.70 -0.82
C GLY A 129 -15.75 -29.82 0.30
N ASN A 130 -14.90 -29.47 1.27
CA ASN A 130 -15.25 -28.49 2.28
C ASN A 130 -15.47 -27.11 1.65
N ARG A 131 -16.66 -26.57 1.73
CA ARG A 131 -17.07 -25.29 1.12
C ARG A 131 -17.11 -24.13 2.13
N VAL A 132 -16.45 -24.27 3.25
CA VAL A 132 -16.51 -23.25 4.30
C VAL A 132 -15.61 -22.08 3.93
N LEU A 133 -16.23 -20.92 3.73
CA LEU A 133 -15.56 -19.63 3.64
C LEU A 133 -15.69 -18.88 4.99
N TYR A 134 -14.62 -18.21 5.38
CA TYR A 134 -14.56 -17.41 6.60
C TYR A 134 -14.49 -15.93 6.23
N HIS A 135 -15.33 -15.11 6.86
CA HIS A 135 -15.22 -13.66 6.82
C HIS A 135 -14.52 -13.20 8.10
N LEU A 136 -13.18 -13.10 8.03
CA LEU A 136 -12.38 -12.71 9.19
C LEU A 136 -12.63 -11.26 9.57
N THR A 137 -12.55 -10.98 10.89
CA THR A 137 -12.72 -9.63 11.45
C THR A 137 -11.52 -9.18 12.29
N GLY A 138 -10.46 -10.00 12.33
CA GLY A 138 -9.19 -9.72 13.02
C GLY A 138 -8.99 -10.54 14.28
N LEU A 139 -7.71 -10.77 14.64
CA LEU A 139 -7.28 -11.51 15.83
C LEU A 139 -8.00 -12.86 16.03
N GLY A 140 -8.20 -13.63 14.94
CA GLY A 140 -8.88 -14.92 14.96
C GLY A 140 -10.41 -14.87 15.09
N MET A 141 -10.98 -13.68 15.00
CA MET A 141 -12.43 -13.51 14.97
C MET A 141 -12.97 -13.59 13.55
N GLN A 142 -14.23 -13.98 13.42
CA GLN A 142 -14.95 -14.07 12.15
C GLN A 142 -16.41 -13.62 12.30
N TYR A 143 -16.99 -13.26 11.18
CA TYR A 143 -18.43 -12.91 11.10
C TYR A 143 -19.25 -14.19 10.98
N PHE A 144 -19.69 -14.77 12.10
CA PHE A 144 -20.31 -16.10 12.18
C PHE A 144 -21.57 -16.24 11.32
N ARG A 145 -22.39 -15.19 11.22
CA ARG A 145 -23.65 -15.23 10.46
C ARG A 145 -23.47 -15.59 8.99
N PHE A 146 -22.35 -15.15 8.39
CA PHE A 146 -22.11 -15.34 6.96
C PHE A 146 -21.07 -16.42 6.68
N LYS A 147 -20.80 -17.29 7.64
CA LYS A 147 -19.90 -18.41 7.47
C LYS A 147 -20.45 -19.41 6.45
N GLY A 148 -19.67 -19.72 5.42
CA GLY A 148 -19.89 -20.89 4.57
C GLY A 148 -20.61 -20.67 3.24
N LEU A 149 -21.41 -19.63 3.06
CA LEU A 149 -22.34 -19.53 1.92
C LEU A 149 -22.01 -18.41 0.90
N GLN A 150 -21.33 -17.35 1.34
CA GLN A 150 -21.16 -16.14 0.51
C GLN A 150 -19.84 -16.21 -0.28
N ASN A 151 -19.97 -16.55 -1.54
CA ASN A 151 -18.84 -16.75 -2.46
C ASN A 151 -18.48 -15.50 -3.27
N ALA A 152 -19.34 -14.48 -3.30
CA ALA A 152 -19.10 -13.23 -4.00
C ALA A 152 -18.99 -12.06 -3.02
N VAL A 153 -17.81 -11.45 -2.97
CA VAL A 153 -17.50 -10.34 -2.07
C VAL A 153 -16.95 -9.17 -2.89
N LYS A 154 -17.39 -7.96 -2.52
CA LYS A 154 -16.92 -6.72 -3.12
C LYS A 154 -16.36 -5.79 -2.05
N TYR A 155 -15.25 -5.12 -2.37
CA TYR A 155 -14.69 -4.03 -1.59
C TYR A 155 -14.71 -2.78 -2.44
N GLU A 156 -15.18 -1.69 -1.88
CA GLU A 156 -15.23 -0.38 -2.53
C GLU A 156 -14.71 0.67 -1.57
N GLY A 157 -13.84 1.55 -2.05
CA GLY A 157 -13.26 2.57 -1.20
C GLY A 157 -12.89 3.84 -1.94
N ASN A 158 -12.77 4.91 -1.16
CA ASN A 158 -12.22 6.18 -1.61
C ASN A 158 -11.00 6.50 -0.75
N ASN A 159 -10.01 7.12 -1.36
CA ASN A 159 -8.85 7.64 -0.65
C ASN A 159 -8.62 9.11 -1.00
N TYR A 160 -8.13 9.86 -0.03
CA TYR A 160 -7.76 11.25 -0.16
C TYR A 160 -6.42 11.47 0.51
N LEU A 161 -5.59 12.32 -0.06
CA LEU A 161 -4.31 12.70 0.53
C LEU A 161 -4.09 14.19 0.34
N ILE A 162 -3.51 14.81 1.34
CA ILE A 162 -2.96 16.17 1.27
C ILE A 162 -1.52 16.15 1.76
N GLY A 163 -0.63 16.86 1.06
CA GLY A 163 0.76 16.91 1.44
C GLY A 163 1.44 18.20 1.06
N ILE A 164 2.55 18.44 1.74
CA ILE A 164 3.47 19.54 1.50
C ILE A 164 4.88 19.00 1.38
N SER A 165 5.68 19.58 0.51
CA SER A 165 7.10 19.23 0.38
C SER A 165 7.95 20.44 0.10
N THR A 166 9.22 20.36 0.47
CA THR A 166 10.24 21.33 0.09
C THR A 166 11.49 20.63 -0.39
N HIS A 167 12.06 21.13 -1.47
CA HIS A 167 13.30 20.59 -2.05
C HIS A 167 14.15 21.71 -2.66
N THR A 168 15.43 21.44 -2.80
CA THR A 168 16.35 22.31 -3.50
C THR A 168 16.38 21.97 -4.99
N LYS A 169 16.45 22.97 -5.85
CA LYS A 169 16.54 22.79 -7.32
C LYS A 169 17.81 22.05 -7.76
N SER A 170 18.89 22.23 -7.01
CA SER A 170 20.14 21.52 -7.28
C SER A 170 20.13 20.06 -6.84
N GLY A 171 19.12 19.62 -6.09
CA GLY A 171 19.09 18.31 -5.44
C GLY A 171 20.01 18.20 -4.21
N ASN A 172 20.87 19.19 -3.93
CA ASN A 172 21.75 19.23 -2.76
C ASN A 172 21.11 19.95 -1.58
N GLY A 173 21.40 19.49 -0.36
CA GLY A 173 20.92 20.09 0.89
C GLY A 173 19.69 19.41 1.45
N LEU A 174 18.99 20.12 2.31
CA LEU A 174 17.83 19.62 3.05
C LEU A 174 16.57 19.57 2.16
N GLN A 175 15.90 18.43 2.19
CA GLN A 175 14.57 18.19 1.60
C GLN A 175 13.66 17.64 2.69
N ALA A 176 12.40 18.01 2.67
CA ALA A 176 11.42 17.51 3.61
C ALA A 176 10.05 17.38 2.95
N SER A 177 9.25 16.41 3.41
CA SER A 177 7.85 16.28 3.06
C SER A 177 7.03 15.82 4.25
N ALA A 178 5.77 16.20 4.26
CA ALA A 178 4.77 15.68 5.19
C ALA A 178 3.45 15.50 4.45
N ASP A 179 2.78 14.38 4.69
CA ASP A 179 1.46 14.13 4.14
C ASP A 179 0.55 13.40 5.13
N MET A 180 -0.74 13.61 4.93
CA MET A 180 -1.81 12.89 5.60
C MET A 180 -2.73 12.29 4.56
N SER A 181 -3.05 11.00 4.72
CA SER A 181 -4.04 10.32 3.88
C SER A 181 -5.16 9.72 4.72
N HIS A 182 -6.35 9.72 4.15
CA HIS A 182 -7.53 9.05 4.70
C HIS A 182 -8.12 8.12 3.66
N GLU A 183 -8.39 6.88 4.05
CA GLU A 183 -9.01 5.85 3.21
C GLU A 183 -10.20 5.25 3.94
N ASN A 184 -11.28 5.06 3.21
CA ASN A 184 -12.50 4.40 3.66
C ASN A 184 -12.80 3.26 2.68
N ILE A 185 -12.94 2.02 3.16
CA ILE A 185 -13.27 0.85 2.35
C ILE A 185 -14.45 0.12 2.99
N GLN A 186 -15.47 -0.16 2.20
CA GLN A 186 -16.62 -0.95 2.58
C GLN A 186 -16.53 -2.35 1.98
N LYS A 187 -16.72 -3.38 2.81
CA LYS A 187 -16.91 -4.77 2.39
C LYS A 187 -18.38 -5.07 2.24
N ARG A 188 -18.77 -5.63 1.08
CA ARG A 188 -20.12 -5.99 0.72
C ARG A 188 -20.21 -7.46 0.33
N LEU A 189 -21.33 -8.11 0.67
CA LEU A 189 -21.65 -9.46 0.19
C LEU A 189 -22.50 -9.34 -1.07
N ALA A 190 -21.86 -9.50 -2.23
CA ALA A 190 -22.55 -9.33 -3.51
C ALA A 190 -23.54 -10.46 -3.80
N SER A 191 -23.30 -11.66 -3.25
CA SER A 191 -24.23 -12.80 -3.33
C SER A 191 -25.51 -12.62 -2.49
N GLU A 192 -25.49 -11.68 -1.52
CA GLU A 192 -26.60 -11.43 -0.59
C GLU A 192 -27.20 -10.04 -0.79
N ARG A 193 -27.70 -9.76 -1.99
CA ARG A 193 -28.28 -8.46 -2.35
C ARG A 193 -27.35 -7.27 -2.13
N ASP A 194 -26.04 -7.52 -2.24
CA ASP A 194 -24.99 -6.51 -2.11
C ASP A 194 -25.01 -5.76 -0.78
N ILE A 195 -25.27 -6.48 0.35
CA ILE A 195 -25.32 -5.86 1.68
C ILE A 195 -23.93 -5.47 2.19
N PRO A 196 -23.76 -4.27 2.75
CA PRO A 196 -22.51 -3.86 3.40
C PRO A 196 -22.40 -4.54 4.78
N ILE A 197 -21.30 -5.25 5.04
CA ILE A 197 -21.11 -5.96 6.32
C ILE A 197 -20.05 -5.32 7.22
N CYS A 198 -19.04 -4.71 6.65
CA CYS A 198 -17.94 -4.09 7.39
C CYS A 198 -17.43 -2.85 6.67
N ASP A 199 -16.91 -1.90 7.45
CA ASP A 199 -16.21 -0.72 6.95
C ASP A 199 -14.83 -0.63 7.59
N ILE A 200 -13.85 -0.17 6.81
CA ILE A 200 -12.48 0.11 7.24
C ILE A 200 -12.25 1.60 7.09
N PHE A 201 -11.79 2.26 8.14
CA PHE A 201 -11.36 3.65 8.13
C PHE A 201 -9.88 3.68 8.48
N GLN A 202 -9.05 4.19 7.60
CA GLN A 202 -7.62 4.31 7.84
C GLN A 202 -7.18 5.76 7.68
N THR A 203 -6.45 6.25 8.66
CA THR A 203 -5.70 7.50 8.56
C THR A 203 -4.21 7.21 8.70
N LYS A 204 -3.42 7.81 7.82
CA LYS A 204 -1.97 7.66 7.80
C LYS A 204 -1.33 9.04 7.73
N TRP A 205 -0.32 9.26 8.58
CA TRP A 205 0.57 10.42 8.55
C TRP A 205 1.95 9.97 8.17
N ARG A 206 2.61 10.67 7.27
CA ARG A 206 4.00 10.42 6.89
C ARG A 206 4.79 11.71 6.96
N GLY A 207 6.03 11.59 7.40
CA GLY A 207 7.00 12.66 7.40
C GLY A 207 8.35 12.13 6.92
N ASP A 208 8.98 12.84 6.00
CA ASP A 208 10.27 12.49 5.44
C ASP A 208 11.19 13.69 5.51
N ILE A 209 12.39 13.51 6.03
CA ILE A 209 13.45 14.50 6.02
C ILE A 209 14.68 13.84 5.40
N SER A 210 15.32 14.49 4.44
CA SER A 210 16.55 14.00 3.87
C SER A 210 17.54 15.13 3.63
N TRP A 211 18.81 14.83 3.85
CA TRP A 211 19.92 15.68 3.51
C TRP A 211 20.79 15.01 2.46
N ILE A 212 21.06 15.70 1.37
CA ILE A 212 21.82 15.19 0.23
C ILE A 212 23.02 16.09 0.01
N LYS A 213 24.18 15.49 -0.18
CA LYS A 213 25.43 16.17 -0.55
C LYS A 213 26.10 15.44 -1.70
N GLN A 214 26.24 16.13 -2.82
CA GLN A 214 26.97 15.66 -4.00
C GLN A 214 28.36 16.29 -4.01
N GLN A 215 29.40 15.45 -4.13
CA GLN A 215 30.80 15.85 -4.22
C GLN A 215 31.47 15.04 -5.31
N LYS A 216 31.77 15.67 -6.47
CA LYS A 216 32.44 15.02 -7.63
C LYS A 216 31.81 13.63 -7.92
N LEU A 217 32.50 12.56 -7.51
CA LEU A 217 32.11 11.16 -7.76
C LEU A 217 31.28 10.56 -6.64
N TRP A 218 31.04 11.27 -5.55
CA TRP A 218 30.32 10.79 -4.37
C TRP A 218 29.01 11.54 -4.17
N THR A 219 27.95 10.79 -3.85
CA THR A 219 26.70 11.34 -3.34
C THR A 219 26.37 10.68 -2.00
N TYR A 220 26.20 11.50 -0.98
CA TYR A 220 25.78 11.08 0.36
C TYR A 220 24.33 11.49 0.59
N LYS A 221 23.55 10.60 1.17
CA LYS A 221 22.16 10.89 1.53
C LYS A 221 21.86 10.32 2.91
N LEU A 222 21.43 11.20 3.84
CA LEU A 222 20.87 10.82 5.13
C LEU A 222 19.37 11.02 5.06
N MET A 223 18.59 10.03 5.52
CA MET A 223 17.13 10.06 5.46
C MET A 223 16.54 9.63 6.79
N LEU A 224 15.56 10.37 7.26
CA LEU A 224 14.67 10.02 8.38
C LEU A 224 13.24 9.96 7.82
N ASN A 225 12.59 8.81 7.98
CA ASN A 225 11.21 8.59 7.59
C ASN A 225 10.41 8.24 8.85
N ALA A 226 9.23 8.81 9.00
CA ALA A 226 8.30 8.48 10.08
C ALA A 226 6.91 8.24 9.48
N GLU A 227 6.25 7.17 9.92
CA GLU A 227 4.90 6.84 9.51
C GLU A 227 4.07 6.45 10.74
N ILE A 228 2.86 7.00 10.84
CA ILE A 228 1.87 6.64 11.85
C ILE A 228 0.61 6.22 11.11
N VAL A 229 0.13 5.01 11.39
CA VAL A 229 -1.11 4.46 10.83
C VAL A 229 -2.09 4.20 11.95
N LYS A 230 -3.31 4.70 11.80
CA LYS A 230 -4.46 4.33 12.62
C LYS A 230 -5.53 3.74 11.72
N ARG A 231 -5.99 2.53 12.03
CA ARG A 231 -7.06 1.86 11.30
C ARG A 231 -8.14 1.40 12.27
N GLU A 232 -9.38 1.74 11.97
CA GLU A 232 -10.58 1.33 12.70
C GLU A 232 -11.42 0.44 11.79
N GLY A 233 -11.98 -0.63 12.35
CA GLY A 233 -12.92 -1.49 11.66
C GLY A 233 -14.29 -1.40 12.30
N GLN A 234 -15.31 -1.20 11.46
CA GLN A 234 -16.72 -1.17 11.87
C GLN A 234 -17.42 -2.42 11.34
N GLU A 235 -18.19 -3.09 12.19
CA GLU A 235 -19.03 -4.24 11.86
C GLU A 235 -20.49 -3.86 11.95
N ARG A 236 -21.30 -4.36 10.99
CA ARG A 236 -22.73 -4.10 10.89
C ARG A 236 -23.49 -5.37 11.21
N PHE A 237 -24.49 -5.28 12.07
CA PHE A 237 -25.32 -6.39 12.51
C PHE A 237 -26.71 -6.28 11.89
N TYR A 238 -27.20 -7.42 11.43
CA TYR A 238 -28.48 -7.54 10.73
C TYR A 238 -29.41 -8.46 11.50
N ASP A 239 -30.71 -8.25 11.36
CA ASP A 239 -31.73 -9.13 11.92
C ASP A 239 -31.68 -10.56 11.35
N SER A 240 -32.46 -11.48 11.94
CA SER A 240 -32.51 -12.89 11.54
C SER A 240 -33.36 -13.15 10.30
N GLY A 241 -33.96 -12.13 9.70
CA GLY A 241 -34.85 -12.27 8.52
C GLY A 241 -34.11 -12.93 7.35
N LEU A 242 -34.74 -13.93 6.73
CA LEU A 242 -34.19 -14.68 5.60
C LEU A 242 -34.24 -13.89 4.29
N THR A 243 -35.13 -12.91 4.18
CA THR A 243 -35.43 -12.24 2.91
C THR A 243 -35.10 -10.75 2.88
N ASN A 244 -35.11 -10.06 4.03
CA ASN A 244 -34.79 -8.63 4.12
C ASN A 244 -33.82 -8.40 5.27
N TYR A 245 -32.56 -8.21 4.94
CA TYR A 245 -31.51 -7.86 5.92
C TYR A 245 -31.69 -6.41 6.40
N LYS A 246 -32.36 -6.23 7.53
CA LYS A 246 -32.47 -4.91 8.18
C LYS A 246 -31.27 -4.76 9.13
N GLN A 247 -30.47 -3.72 8.95
CA GLN A 247 -29.40 -3.40 9.90
C GLN A 247 -30.03 -2.99 11.23
N ILE A 248 -29.65 -3.69 12.31
CA ILE A 248 -30.16 -3.46 13.67
C ILE A 248 -29.13 -2.76 14.55
N ALA A 249 -27.83 -2.93 14.27
CA ALA A 249 -26.75 -2.31 15.05
C ALA A 249 -25.47 -2.18 14.22
N SER A 250 -24.54 -1.43 14.75
CA SER A 250 -23.13 -1.42 14.32
C SER A 250 -22.21 -1.18 15.50
N SER A 251 -20.97 -1.69 15.44
CA SER A 251 -19.94 -1.43 16.42
C SER A 251 -18.59 -1.25 15.76
N LYS A 252 -17.61 -0.69 16.48
CA LYS A 252 -16.21 -0.54 16.04
C LYS A 252 -15.30 -1.38 16.91
N PRO A 253 -15.33 -2.72 16.79
CA PRO A 253 -14.56 -3.60 17.66
C PRO A 253 -13.07 -3.66 17.32
N PHE A 254 -12.67 -3.35 16.10
CA PHE A 254 -11.30 -3.49 15.64
C PHE A 254 -10.54 -2.16 15.62
N LEU A 255 -9.34 -2.16 16.21
CA LEU A 255 -8.39 -1.06 16.18
C LEU A 255 -6.99 -1.59 15.86
N PHE A 256 -6.32 -0.96 14.90
CA PHE A 256 -4.92 -1.19 14.57
C PHE A 256 -4.18 0.14 14.59
N GLN A 257 -3.04 0.16 15.26
CA GLN A 257 -2.13 1.30 15.31
C GLN A 257 -0.72 0.81 14.99
N GLN A 258 -0.02 1.54 14.13
CA GLN A 258 1.37 1.27 13.79
C GLN A 258 2.16 2.57 13.78
N GLN A 259 3.38 2.51 14.29
CA GLN A 259 4.36 3.58 14.25
C GLN A 259 5.67 3.02 13.70
N ILE A 260 6.16 3.62 12.63
CA ILE A 260 7.43 3.26 12.01
C ILE A 260 8.31 4.48 12.01
N VAL A 261 9.55 4.33 12.49
CA VAL A 261 10.62 5.32 12.32
C VAL A 261 11.80 4.62 11.68
N GLN A 262 12.30 5.16 10.57
CA GLN A 262 13.41 4.60 9.82
C GLN A 262 14.48 5.63 9.60
N LEU A 263 15.71 5.29 9.97
CA LEU A 263 16.92 6.03 9.65
C LEU A 263 17.70 5.28 8.56
N SER A 264 18.06 5.99 7.50
CA SER A 264 18.80 5.43 6.37
C SER A 264 19.96 6.35 6.02
N PHE A 265 21.11 5.74 5.75
CA PHE A 265 22.25 6.43 5.16
C PHE A 265 22.56 5.77 3.81
N ALA A 266 22.68 6.55 2.76
CA ALA A 266 23.08 6.03 1.46
C ALA A 266 24.33 6.75 0.96
N THR A 267 25.26 5.99 0.42
CA THR A 267 26.40 6.53 -0.32
C THR A 267 26.41 5.94 -1.72
N LEU A 268 26.51 6.80 -2.71
CA LEU A 268 26.70 6.41 -4.11
C LEU A 268 28.10 6.85 -4.53
N HIS A 269 28.87 5.93 -5.04
CA HIS A 269 30.16 6.19 -5.69
C HIS A 269 30.05 5.94 -7.19
N GLN A 270 30.40 6.94 -7.98
CA GLN A 270 30.45 6.86 -9.43
C GLN A 270 31.89 6.64 -9.88
N PHE A 271 32.24 5.42 -10.29
CA PHE A 271 33.59 5.09 -10.80
C PHE A 271 33.82 5.67 -12.19
N SER A 272 32.76 5.71 -13.01
CA SER A 272 32.74 6.29 -14.35
C SER A 272 31.34 6.78 -14.68
N PRO A 273 31.10 7.52 -15.76
CA PRO A 273 29.77 7.87 -16.22
C PRO A 273 28.84 6.67 -16.43
N ALA A 274 29.42 5.48 -16.66
CA ALA A 274 28.70 4.24 -16.92
C ALA A 274 28.66 3.26 -15.73
N THR A 275 29.41 3.51 -14.65
CA THR A 275 29.57 2.54 -13.54
C THR A 275 29.40 3.22 -12.21
N TRP A 276 28.46 2.70 -11.37
CA TRP A 276 28.26 3.22 -10.02
C TRP A 276 27.92 2.09 -9.03
N PHE A 277 28.25 2.38 -7.78
CA PHE A 277 27.97 1.51 -6.64
C PHE A 277 27.19 2.27 -5.58
N VAL A 278 26.20 1.62 -4.98
CA VAL A 278 25.40 2.16 -3.87
C VAL A 278 25.53 1.23 -2.67
N LEU A 279 25.82 1.82 -1.53
CA LEU A 279 25.79 1.20 -0.20
C LEU A 279 24.73 1.94 0.62
N GLN A 280 23.73 1.20 1.16
CA GLN A 280 22.66 1.79 1.93
C GLN A 280 22.31 0.94 3.16
N PRO A 281 22.93 1.21 4.32
CA PRO A 281 22.45 0.72 5.60
C PRO A 281 21.18 1.45 6.03
N ASN A 282 20.27 0.71 6.66
CA ASN A 282 19.02 1.23 7.22
C ASN A 282 18.75 0.56 8.57
N VAL A 283 18.10 1.29 9.47
CA VAL A 283 17.53 0.76 10.70
C VAL A 283 16.09 1.27 10.79
N ALA A 284 15.13 0.36 10.95
CA ALA A 284 13.73 0.71 11.20
C ALA A 284 13.29 0.20 12.56
N TYR A 285 12.52 1.01 13.27
CA TYR A 285 11.78 0.64 14.47
C TYR A 285 10.30 0.66 14.14
N ASP A 286 9.62 -0.50 14.25
CA ASP A 286 8.22 -0.72 13.91
C ASP A 286 7.48 -1.23 15.14
N VAL A 287 6.51 -0.48 15.63
CA VAL A 287 5.62 -0.86 16.75
C VAL A 287 4.21 -0.96 16.23
N GLN A 288 3.59 -2.10 16.52
CA GLN A 288 2.21 -2.39 16.12
C GLN A 288 1.39 -2.77 17.34
N ASN A 289 0.17 -2.27 17.40
CA ASN A 289 -0.84 -2.63 18.40
C ASN A 289 -2.15 -2.92 17.68
N THR A 290 -2.59 -4.17 17.76
CA THR A 290 -3.88 -4.63 17.21
C THR A 290 -4.79 -5.01 18.34
N GLN A 291 -6.01 -4.50 18.35
CA GLN A 291 -7.00 -4.75 19.38
C GLN A 291 -8.34 -5.16 18.75
N TYR A 292 -9.04 -6.07 19.43
CA TYR A 292 -10.42 -6.41 19.18
C TYR A 292 -11.18 -6.34 20.53
N LEU A 293 -12.28 -5.59 20.58
CA LEU A 293 -12.90 -5.20 21.85
C LEU A 293 -13.92 -6.22 22.39
N MET A 294 -14.53 -7.05 21.54
CA MET A 294 -15.58 -7.99 21.94
C MET A 294 -15.48 -9.33 21.20
N PRO A 295 -14.88 -10.38 21.78
CA PRO A 295 -14.21 -10.43 23.06
C PRO A 295 -12.89 -9.65 23.07
N VAL A 296 -12.43 -9.21 24.22
CA VAL A 296 -11.18 -8.43 24.31
C VAL A 296 -10.01 -9.30 23.91
N ARG A 297 -9.31 -8.88 22.85
CA ARG A 297 -8.06 -9.48 22.34
C ARG A 297 -7.09 -8.39 21.99
N GLN A 298 -5.82 -8.61 22.24
CA GLN A 298 -4.78 -7.66 21.91
C GLN A 298 -3.52 -8.39 21.46
N LEU A 299 -2.86 -7.82 20.46
CA LEU A 299 -1.54 -8.22 20.00
C LEU A 299 -0.68 -6.96 19.87
N LYS A 300 0.38 -6.88 20.68
CA LYS A 300 1.41 -5.85 20.58
C LYS A 300 2.70 -6.50 20.09
N THR A 301 3.31 -5.86 19.10
CA THR A 301 4.61 -6.30 18.57
C THR A 301 5.49 -5.09 18.37
N ALA A 302 6.78 -5.24 18.62
CA ALA A 302 7.79 -4.24 18.31
C ALA A 302 8.99 -4.93 17.66
N PHE A 303 9.50 -4.34 16.60
CA PHE A 303 10.62 -4.87 15.83
C PHE A 303 11.68 -3.80 15.61
N ILE A 304 12.93 -4.19 15.75
CA ILE A 304 14.07 -3.45 15.21
C ILE A 304 14.54 -4.22 13.99
N VAL A 305 14.56 -3.55 12.84
CA VAL A 305 14.88 -4.17 11.55
C VAL A 305 16.07 -3.45 10.92
N PRO A 306 17.31 -3.86 11.25
CA PRO A 306 18.47 -3.42 10.49
C PRO A 306 18.45 -4.08 9.10
N SER A 307 18.83 -3.33 8.10
CA SER A 307 18.96 -3.83 6.73
C SER A 307 20.13 -3.17 6.01
N LEU A 308 20.71 -3.91 5.08
CA LEU A 308 21.80 -3.44 4.23
C LEU A 308 21.45 -3.72 2.78
N GLN A 309 21.51 -2.68 1.95
CA GLN A 309 21.38 -2.82 0.51
C GLN A 309 22.70 -2.45 -0.17
N LEU A 310 23.17 -3.34 -1.04
CA LEU A 310 24.28 -3.13 -1.94
C LEU A 310 23.75 -3.18 -3.37
N LYS A 311 24.12 -2.21 -4.19
CA LYS A 311 23.74 -2.19 -5.61
C LYS A 311 24.95 -1.79 -6.44
N PHE A 312 25.30 -2.63 -7.41
CA PHE A 312 26.25 -2.34 -8.47
C PHE A 312 25.48 -2.16 -9.78
N SER A 313 25.87 -1.16 -10.55
CA SER A 313 25.24 -0.89 -11.84
C SER A 313 26.28 -0.48 -12.85
N GLN A 314 26.21 -1.08 -14.05
CA GLN A 314 27.08 -0.76 -15.17
C GLN A 314 26.26 -0.59 -16.45
N MET A 315 26.42 0.54 -17.09
CA MET A 315 25.80 0.84 -18.37
C MET A 315 26.74 0.46 -19.51
N PHE A 316 26.25 -0.34 -20.44
CA PHE A 316 26.86 -0.60 -21.74
C PHE A 316 26.11 0.22 -22.78
N SER A 317 26.62 0.40 -24.01
CA SER A 317 26.09 1.31 -25.02
C SER A 317 24.55 1.25 -25.21
N LYS A 318 23.91 0.10 -25.01
CA LYS A 318 22.44 -0.08 -25.12
C LYS A 318 21.82 -0.92 -24.00
N SER A 319 22.59 -1.31 -22.98
CA SER A 319 22.14 -2.23 -21.94
C SER A 319 22.63 -1.77 -20.58
N LEU A 320 21.79 -1.93 -19.56
CA LEU A 320 22.13 -1.72 -18.16
C LEU A 320 22.22 -3.08 -17.46
N LEU A 321 23.38 -3.42 -16.91
CA LEU A 321 23.54 -4.51 -15.97
C LEU A 321 23.45 -3.96 -14.54
N ALA A 322 22.53 -4.47 -13.75
CA ALA A 322 22.41 -4.12 -12.34
C ALA A 322 22.31 -5.39 -11.50
N ALA A 323 23.13 -5.47 -10.46
CA ALA A 323 23.04 -6.49 -9.43
C ALA A 323 22.75 -5.83 -8.09
N SER A 324 21.82 -6.37 -7.32
CA SER A 324 21.52 -5.88 -5.98
C SER A 324 21.42 -7.04 -5.00
N VAL A 325 21.99 -6.85 -3.80
CA VAL A 325 21.84 -7.76 -2.67
C VAL A 325 21.25 -6.96 -1.52
N SER A 326 20.20 -7.47 -0.92
CA SER A 326 19.61 -6.89 0.29
C SER A 326 19.47 -7.95 1.37
N SER A 327 19.81 -7.60 2.59
CA SER A 327 19.69 -8.43 3.78
C SER A 327 18.86 -7.68 4.83
N HIS A 328 17.89 -8.37 5.44
CA HIS A 328 17.02 -7.83 6.49
C HIS A 328 17.10 -8.75 7.69
N PHE A 329 17.37 -8.17 8.85
CA PHE A 329 17.42 -8.88 10.13
C PHE A 329 16.35 -8.28 11.03
N GLY A 330 15.32 -9.05 11.39
CA GLY A 330 14.27 -8.62 12.32
C GLY A 330 14.47 -9.27 13.69
N LYS A 331 14.51 -8.48 14.75
CA LYS A 331 14.44 -8.96 16.12
C LYS A 331 13.16 -8.45 16.76
N ALA A 332 12.28 -9.36 17.19
CA ALA A 332 11.12 -9.01 17.99
C ALA A 332 11.58 -8.60 19.39
N THR A 333 11.11 -7.44 19.85
CA THR A 333 11.24 -7.04 21.26
C THR A 333 9.89 -7.34 21.91
N HIS A 334 9.90 -8.27 22.89
CA HIS A 334 8.70 -8.54 23.68
C HIS A 334 8.48 -7.39 24.67
N HIS A 335 7.27 -6.87 24.69
CA HIS A 335 6.75 -6.00 25.74
C HIS A 335 5.49 -6.62 26.35
#